data_8f5483e9eaf2a642a36bf2114fb74b0a
#
_entry.id   8f5483e9eaf2a642a36bf2114fb74b0a
#
_cell.length_a   1.000
_cell.length_b   1.000
_cell.length_c   1.000
_cell.angle_alpha   90.00
_cell.angle_beta   90.00
_cell.angle_gamma   90.00
#
_symmetry.space_group_name_H-M   'P 1'
#
loop_
_entity.id
_entity.type
_entity.pdbx_description
1 polymer ?
#
loop_
_entity_poly.entity_id
_entity_poly.type
_entity_poly.pdbx_seq_one_letter_code
_entity_poly.pdbx_strand_id
1 'polypeptide(L)'
;VAVHKVLHAWNSDSINWYNKPLYSDTVEDICRYKGDQQKYITLDITRMVKDWYQNGGNYGLMFKNDKELSGYTEFLSSDCDNGFQDMRPRIELSYVNYSGLEAYWSYHSQDEGRAGTVHVNDYNGNLILIHDTMATGGSRVPMSLAHVYNSNNRQVNLGYGYGFALSYHQTLKKVKIAGTDYYQHTDGDGTVHYFYYDSKKSKWLEEGGSESYVTIHADASEQLVIHDKENNQLM
;
A
#
# COMPACT_ATOMS: atom_id res chain seq x y z
N VAL A 1 7.53 25.82 9.05
CA VAL A 1 8.53 24.78 8.85
C VAL A 1 8.37 24.23 7.44
N ALA A 2 9.46 24.21 6.69
CA ALA A 2 9.55 23.60 5.37
C ALA A 2 10.24 22.24 5.48
N VAL A 3 9.83 21.29 4.64
CA VAL A 3 10.47 19.98 4.51
C VAL A 3 11.20 19.86 3.16
N HIS A 4 12.42 19.36 3.20
CA HIS A 4 13.30 19.16 2.06
C HIS A 4 13.83 17.72 2.02
N LYS A 5 14.11 17.22 0.82
CA LYS A 5 14.74 15.92 0.60
C LYS A 5 16.24 16.00 0.93
N VAL A 6 16.76 15.09 1.74
CA VAL A 6 18.21 14.92 1.93
C VAL A 6 18.80 14.15 0.74
N LEU A 7 19.95 14.61 0.22
CA LEU A 7 20.53 14.13 -1.04
C LEU A 7 21.67 13.13 -0.85
N HIS A 8 22.26 13.05 0.35
CA HIS A 8 23.41 12.19 0.62
C HIS A 8 23.26 11.47 1.95
N ALA A 9 23.88 10.31 2.05
CA ALA A 9 23.96 9.55 3.30
C ALA A 9 24.68 10.37 4.38
N TRP A 10 24.25 10.20 5.60
CA TRP A 10 24.80 10.84 6.80
C TRP A 10 24.74 9.88 7.99
N ASN A 11 25.43 10.21 9.07
CA ASN A 11 25.49 9.39 10.27
C ASN A 11 25.06 10.24 11.47
N SER A 12 24.07 9.76 12.22
CA SER A 12 23.48 10.41 13.40
C SER A 12 24.51 10.70 14.48
N ASP A 13 25.52 9.83 14.65
CA ASP A 13 26.49 9.92 15.73
C ASP A 13 27.59 10.96 15.47
N SER A 14 27.76 11.37 14.21
CA SER A 14 28.85 12.28 13.80
C SER A 14 28.39 13.58 13.17
N ILE A 15 27.07 13.72 12.90
CA ILE A 15 26.53 14.91 12.24
C ILE A 15 26.63 16.14 13.13
N ASN A 16 27.00 17.26 12.53
CA ASN A 16 26.96 18.56 13.16
C ASN A 16 26.69 19.66 12.10
N TRP A 17 26.70 20.92 12.53
CA TRP A 17 26.36 22.03 11.62
C TRP A 17 27.31 22.15 10.42
N TYR A 18 28.57 21.79 10.56
CA TYR A 18 29.59 21.94 9.51
C TYR A 18 29.59 20.80 8.49
N ASN A 19 29.15 19.61 8.90
CA ASN A 19 29.11 18.43 8.05
C ASN A 19 27.69 17.94 7.73
N LYS A 20 26.67 18.80 7.93
CA LYS A 20 25.29 18.47 7.59
C LYS A 20 25.16 18.04 6.13
N PRO A 21 24.32 17.06 5.81
CA PRO A 21 24.16 16.59 4.44
C PRO A 21 23.55 17.68 3.56
N LEU A 22 23.87 17.63 2.29
CA LEU A 22 23.20 18.45 1.30
C LEU A 22 21.71 18.04 1.21
N TYR A 23 20.86 19.00 0.99
CA TYR A 23 19.43 18.82 0.81
C TYR A 23 18.96 19.55 -0.46
N SER A 24 17.84 19.14 -1.00
CA SER A 24 17.23 19.76 -2.19
C SER A 24 16.77 21.18 -1.88
N ASP A 25 17.04 22.12 -2.78
CA ASP A 25 16.48 23.47 -2.71
C ASP A 25 14.97 23.48 -2.92
N THR A 26 14.44 22.41 -3.51
CA THR A 26 12.98 22.24 -3.70
C THR A 26 12.34 21.97 -2.34
N VAL A 27 11.37 22.80 -1.99
CA VAL A 27 10.50 22.58 -0.83
C VAL A 27 9.43 21.57 -1.22
N GLU A 28 9.28 20.50 -0.45
CA GLU A 28 8.23 19.51 -0.68
C GLU A 28 6.89 19.99 -0.17
N ASP A 29 6.88 20.50 1.08
CA ASP A 29 5.70 21.09 1.70
C ASP A 29 6.09 22.09 2.80
N ILE A 30 5.17 22.98 3.17
CA ILE A 30 5.35 23.99 4.20
C ILE A 30 4.18 24.02 5.17
N CYS A 31 4.43 23.71 6.42
CA CYS A 31 3.47 23.97 7.49
C CYS A 31 3.76 25.33 8.15
N ARG A 32 2.75 26.23 8.14
CA ARG A 32 2.78 27.51 8.85
C ARG A 32 1.85 27.42 10.05
N TYR A 33 2.40 27.56 11.24
CA TYR A 33 1.61 27.59 12.47
C TYR A 33 1.94 28.82 13.31
N LYS A 34 0.98 29.24 14.14
CA LYS A 34 1.14 30.34 15.09
C LYS A 34 0.94 29.80 16.51
N GLY A 35 1.84 30.20 17.41
CA GLY A 35 1.70 30.01 18.86
C GLY A 35 2.45 28.80 19.43
N ASP A 36 2.49 28.72 20.74
CA ASP A 36 3.25 27.75 21.56
C ASP A 36 2.44 26.48 21.85
N GLN A 37 1.61 26.05 20.94
CA GLN A 37 0.76 24.88 21.17
C GLN A 37 1.48 23.60 20.79
N GLN A 38 1.57 22.66 21.72
CA GLN A 38 1.96 21.27 21.45
C GLN A 38 0.88 20.63 20.55
N LYS A 39 1.23 20.37 19.30
CA LYS A 39 0.35 19.71 18.34
C LYS A 39 1.15 19.04 17.25
N TYR A 40 0.53 18.07 16.61
CA TYR A 40 1.06 17.54 15.35
C TYR A 40 1.02 18.61 14.26
N ILE A 41 2.07 18.65 13.46
CA ILE A 41 2.05 19.27 12.14
C ILE A 41 2.09 18.17 11.11
N THR A 42 1.31 18.32 10.06
CA THR A 42 1.28 17.38 8.94
C THR A 42 1.95 18.02 7.74
N LEU A 43 2.82 17.28 7.08
CA LEU A 43 3.52 17.68 5.87
C LEU A 43 3.33 16.60 4.81
N ASP A 44 2.95 17.00 3.60
CA ASP A 44 2.82 16.09 2.47
C ASP A 44 4.19 15.85 1.82
N ILE A 45 4.66 14.62 1.90
CA ILE A 45 5.92 14.17 1.29
C ILE A 45 5.70 13.13 0.18
N THR A 46 4.48 13.06 -0.36
CA THR A 46 4.09 12.05 -1.35
C THR A 46 5.02 12.00 -2.54
N ARG A 47 5.42 13.16 -3.10
CA ARG A 47 6.33 13.22 -4.24
C ARG A 47 7.70 12.65 -3.90
N MET A 48 8.21 12.97 -2.73
CA MET A 48 9.51 12.50 -2.24
C MET A 48 9.50 10.98 -2.01
N VAL A 49 8.43 10.45 -1.41
CA VAL A 49 8.26 9.01 -1.18
C VAL A 49 8.16 8.25 -2.51
N LYS A 50 7.42 8.77 -3.50
CA LYS A 50 7.37 8.19 -4.84
C LYS A 50 8.74 8.14 -5.51
N ASP A 51 9.51 9.21 -5.40
CA ASP A 51 10.86 9.27 -5.95
C ASP A 51 11.80 8.27 -5.26
N TRP A 52 11.75 8.15 -3.93
CA TRP A 52 12.52 7.14 -3.20
C TRP A 52 12.15 5.71 -3.60
N TYR A 53 10.86 5.45 -3.81
CA TYR A 53 10.38 4.13 -4.22
C TYR A 53 10.86 3.77 -5.64
N GLN A 54 10.84 4.72 -6.56
CA GLN A 54 11.22 4.51 -7.96
C GLN A 54 12.72 4.48 -8.19
N ASN A 55 13.46 5.39 -7.53
CA ASN A 55 14.85 5.68 -7.84
C ASN A 55 15.82 5.32 -6.68
N GLY A 56 15.30 4.94 -5.51
CA GLY A 56 16.11 4.75 -4.31
C GLY A 56 16.58 6.08 -3.71
N GLY A 57 17.62 6.00 -2.86
CA GLY A 57 18.23 7.21 -2.30
C GLY A 57 17.45 7.87 -1.18
N ASN A 58 16.78 7.08 -0.33
CA ASN A 58 16.17 7.59 0.90
C ASN A 58 17.26 7.87 1.94
N TYR A 59 17.65 9.14 2.06
CA TYR A 59 18.61 9.63 3.05
C TYR A 59 17.94 10.47 4.14
N GLY A 60 16.59 10.50 4.16
CA GLY A 60 15.81 11.20 5.17
C GLY A 60 15.33 12.59 4.75
N LEU A 61 14.86 13.32 5.75
CA LEU A 61 14.21 14.61 5.64
C LEU A 61 15.02 15.69 6.35
N MET A 62 15.02 16.89 5.78
CA MET A 62 15.52 18.10 6.42
C MET A 62 14.34 19.04 6.72
N PHE A 63 14.16 19.36 7.99
CA PHE A 63 13.22 20.41 8.41
C PHE A 63 13.97 21.74 8.53
N LYS A 64 13.39 22.78 7.95
CA LYS A 64 13.98 24.11 7.92
C LYS A 64 12.92 25.19 8.19
N ASN A 65 13.29 26.25 8.84
CA ASN A 65 12.44 27.44 8.89
C ASN A 65 12.41 28.11 7.50
N ASP A 66 11.21 28.42 7.03
CA ASP A 66 10.98 29.12 5.75
C ASP A 66 11.66 30.51 5.72
N LYS A 67 11.72 31.15 6.89
CA LYS A 67 12.45 32.41 7.09
C LYS A 67 13.40 32.26 8.26
N GLU A 68 14.67 32.56 8.04
CA GLU A 68 15.68 32.64 9.10
C GLU A 68 15.45 33.91 9.95
N LEU A 69 14.37 33.90 10.71
CA LEU A 69 14.06 34.92 11.71
C LEU A 69 14.54 34.44 13.07
N SER A 70 14.70 35.37 14.00
CA SER A 70 15.00 35.08 15.40
C SER A 70 13.90 34.25 16.04
N GLY A 71 14.01 32.95 16.03
CA GLY A 71 13.08 32.01 16.62
C GLY A 71 13.56 30.57 16.41
N TYR A 72 13.04 29.66 17.22
CA TYR A 72 13.32 28.25 17.10
C TYR A 72 12.02 27.44 17.13
N THR A 73 12.06 26.27 16.59
CA THR A 73 10.98 25.27 16.62
C THR A 73 11.55 23.98 17.18
N GLU A 74 10.93 23.46 18.20
CA GLU A 74 11.30 22.19 18.81
C GLU A 74 10.34 21.09 18.32
N PHE A 75 10.89 19.94 18.03
CA PHE A 75 10.15 18.72 17.72
C PHE A 75 10.54 17.64 18.71
N LEU A 76 9.57 16.83 19.10
CA LEU A 76 9.88 15.62 19.85
C LEU A 76 10.62 14.62 18.95
N SER A 77 11.66 13.99 19.47
CA SER A 77 12.40 12.96 18.75
C SER A 77 11.69 11.60 18.80
N SER A 78 12.14 10.66 17.98
CA SER A 78 11.72 9.25 18.04
C SER A 78 12.04 8.60 19.39
N ASP A 79 13.02 9.14 20.13
CA ASP A 79 13.52 8.60 21.39
C ASP A 79 12.92 9.26 22.63
N CYS A 80 11.92 10.11 22.44
CA CYS A 80 11.27 10.81 23.53
C CYS A 80 10.49 9.82 24.42
N ASP A 81 10.88 9.72 25.71
CA ASP A 81 10.33 8.74 26.65
C ASP A 81 9.43 9.33 27.75
N ASN A 82 9.46 10.62 27.97
CA ASN A 82 8.87 11.30 29.12
C ASN A 82 7.33 11.45 29.08
N GLY A 83 6.60 10.39 28.74
CA GLY A 83 5.14 10.42 28.66
C GLY A 83 4.57 11.01 27.37
N PHE A 84 5.45 11.27 26.39
CA PHE A 84 5.08 11.84 25.09
C PHE A 84 5.27 10.87 23.92
N GLN A 85 5.29 9.55 24.19
CA GLN A 85 5.49 8.53 23.16
C GLN A 85 4.46 8.62 22.03
N ASP A 86 3.23 8.99 22.35
CA ASP A 86 2.15 9.16 21.37
C ASP A 86 2.35 10.39 20.46
N MET A 87 3.29 11.28 20.80
CA MET A 87 3.62 12.47 20.03
C MET A 87 4.90 12.34 19.20
N ARG A 88 5.49 11.16 19.13
CA ARG A 88 6.65 10.89 18.30
C ARG A 88 6.38 11.14 16.82
N PRO A 89 7.39 11.54 16.04
CA PRO A 89 7.25 11.65 14.59
C PRO A 89 6.80 10.33 14.00
N ARG A 90 5.85 10.39 13.06
CA ARG A 90 5.38 9.23 12.32
C ARG A 90 5.21 9.58 10.85
N ILE A 91 5.39 8.61 9.98
CA ILE A 91 5.04 8.70 8.58
C ILE A 91 3.79 7.86 8.39
N GLU A 92 2.73 8.47 7.90
CA GLU A 92 1.52 7.77 7.47
C GLU A 92 1.61 7.58 5.95
N LEU A 93 1.60 6.34 5.51
CA LEU A 93 1.67 5.98 4.10
C LEU A 93 0.33 5.38 3.69
N SER A 94 -0.39 6.11 2.83
CA SER A 94 -1.55 5.55 2.14
C SER A 94 -1.13 5.15 0.74
N TYR A 95 -1.36 3.91 0.38
CA TYR A 95 -1.12 3.42 -0.96
C TYR A 95 -2.36 2.69 -1.45
N VAL A 96 -2.53 2.67 -2.75
CA VAL A 96 -3.67 2.04 -3.38
C VAL A 96 -3.15 0.98 -4.33
N ASN A 97 -3.70 -0.22 -4.21
CA ASN A 97 -3.38 -1.30 -5.12
C ASN A 97 -4.06 -1.05 -6.47
N TYR A 98 -3.32 -1.21 -7.56
CA TYR A 98 -3.80 -1.03 -8.94
C TYR A 98 -3.33 -2.19 -9.84
N SER A 99 -3.01 -3.32 -9.23
CA SER A 99 -2.51 -4.48 -9.98
C SER A 99 -3.62 -5.29 -10.64
N GLY A 100 -4.87 -5.15 -10.21
CA GLY A 100 -6.02 -5.85 -10.74
C GLY A 100 -7.22 -4.94 -11.00
N LEU A 101 -8.43 -5.50 -10.98
CA LEU A 101 -9.70 -4.79 -11.14
C LEU A 101 -10.28 -4.42 -9.78
N GLU A 102 -10.29 -3.13 -9.49
CA GLU A 102 -10.82 -2.59 -8.26
C GLU A 102 -11.92 -1.56 -8.52
N ALA A 103 -13.00 -1.63 -7.74
CA ALA A 103 -14.19 -0.80 -7.95
C ALA A 103 -13.97 0.70 -7.78
N TYR A 104 -12.89 1.10 -7.11
CA TYR A 104 -12.54 2.51 -6.90
C TYR A 104 -11.70 3.13 -8.02
N TRP A 105 -11.26 2.32 -9.02
CA TRP A 105 -10.58 2.82 -10.21
C TRP A 105 -11.53 2.96 -11.38
N SER A 106 -11.21 3.87 -12.29
CA SER A 106 -11.86 3.96 -13.60
C SER A 106 -11.10 3.15 -14.64
N TYR A 107 -11.85 2.56 -15.56
CA TYR A 107 -11.33 1.73 -16.63
C TYR A 107 -11.97 2.08 -17.95
N HIS A 108 -11.18 2.11 -19.01
CA HIS A 108 -11.69 1.94 -20.36
C HIS A 108 -11.90 0.46 -20.62
N SER A 109 -13.16 0.08 -20.85
CA SER A 109 -13.53 -1.31 -21.02
C SER A 109 -14.14 -1.53 -22.38
N GLN A 110 -13.74 -2.62 -23.05
CA GLN A 110 -14.25 -3.01 -24.35
C GLN A 110 -14.49 -4.51 -24.39
N ASP A 111 -15.67 -4.88 -24.90
CA ASP A 111 -16.03 -6.28 -25.17
C ASP A 111 -15.49 -6.65 -26.56
N GLU A 112 -14.64 -7.67 -26.61
CA GLU A 112 -14.03 -8.23 -27.83
C GLU A 112 -14.72 -9.54 -28.23
N GLY A 113 -15.97 -9.71 -27.85
CA GLY A 113 -16.79 -10.87 -28.16
C GLY A 113 -16.19 -12.16 -27.59
N ARG A 114 -15.86 -13.14 -28.48
CA ARG A 114 -15.28 -14.42 -28.04
C ARG A 114 -13.91 -14.30 -27.37
N ALA A 115 -13.18 -13.23 -27.58
CA ALA A 115 -11.89 -13.01 -26.95
C ALA A 115 -12.03 -12.58 -25.49
N GLY A 116 -13.22 -12.12 -25.07
CA GLY A 116 -13.49 -11.65 -23.72
C GLY A 116 -13.58 -10.15 -23.61
N THR A 117 -13.50 -9.63 -22.39
CA THR A 117 -13.57 -8.20 -22.10
C THR A 117 -12.19 -7.68 -21.67
N VAL A 118 -11.76 -6.61 -22.31
CA VAL A 118 -10.54 -5.89 -21.98
C VAL A 118 -10.85 -4.71 -21.08
N HIS A 119 -10.06 -4.51 -20.05
CA HIS A 119 -10.11 -3.37 -19.15
C HIS A 119 -8.73 -2.72 -19.10
N VAL A 120 -8.66 -1.42 -19.36
CA VAL A 120 -7.43 -0.65 -19.21
C VAL A 120 -7.63 0.37 -18.09
N ASN A 121 -6.80 0.29 -17.07
CA ASN A 121 -6.84 1.23 -15.95
C ASN A 121 -6.43 2.63 -16.44
N ASP A 122 -7.29 3.63 -16.26
CA ASP A 122 -7.09 5.00 -16.75
C ASP A 122 -5.93 5.72 -16.06
N TYR A 123 -5.53 5.26 -14.88
CA TYR A 123 -4.45 5.90 -14.11
C TYR A 123 -3.06 5.39 -14.49
N ASN A 124 -2.89 4.07 -14.62
CA ASN A 124 -1.56 3.45 -14.80
C ASN A 124 -1.40 2.67 -16.10
N GLY A 125 -2.47 2.54 -16.90
CA GLY A 125 -2.45 1.80 -18.15
C GLY A 125 -2.37 0.27 -18.00
N ASN A 126 -2.58 -0.28 -16.78
CA ASN A 126 -2.63 -1.73 -16.62
C ASN A 126 -3.77 -2.32 -17.44
N LEU A 127 -3.45 -3.30 -18.29
CA LEU A 127 -4.40 -4.00 -19.11
C LEU A 127 -4.75 -5.33 -18.47
N ILE A 128 -6.04 -5.57 -18.29
CA ILE A 128 -6.60 -6.82 -17.84
C ILE A 128 -7.56 -7.31 -18.90
N LEU A 129 -7.36 -8.56 -19.36
CA LEU A 129 -8.28 -9.25 -20.25
C LEU A 129 -8.93 -10.40 -19.47
N ILE A 130 -10.24 -10.43 -19.45
CA ILE A 130 -11.04 -11.53 -18.88
C ILE A 130 -11.64 -12.32 -20.03
N HIS A 131 -11.21 -13.57 -20.17
CA HIS A 131 -11.75 -14.50 -21.15
C HIS A 131 -12.55 -15.60 -20.44
N ASP A 132 -13.85 -15.54 -20.55
CA ASP A 132 -14.76 -16.57 -20.02
C ASP A 132 -14.59 -17.87 -20.80
N THR A 133 -14.02 -18.86 -20.15
CA THR A 133 -13.74 -20.16 -20.79
C THR A 133 -14.89 -21.11 -20.65
N MET A 134 -15.54 -21.10 -19.50
CA MET A 134 -16.66 -21.99 -19.21
C MET A 134 -17.59 -21.36 -18.20
N ALA A 135 -18.89 -21.43 -18.47
CA ALA A 135 -19.92 -21.09 -17.50
C ALA A 135 -20.97 -22.21 -17.46
N THR A 136 -21.36 -22.62 -16.27
CA THR A 136 -22.45 -23.60 -16.11
C THR A 136 -23.65 -22.89 -15.47
N GLY A 137 -24.77 -22.92 -16.15
CA GLY A 137 -26.07 -22.45 -15.61
C GLY A 137 -26.72 -23.49 -14.69
N GLY A 138 -25.97 -24.12 -13.80
CA GLY A 138 -26.44 -25.13 -12.89
C GLY A 138 -27.58 -24.62 -11.98
N SER A 139 -28.53 -25.45 -11.68
CA SER A 139 -29.79 -25.09 -10.99
C SER A 139 -29.62 -24.63 -9.52
N ARG A 140 -28.45 -24.80 -8.92
CA ARG A 140 -28.21 -24.44 -7.51
C ARG A 140 -26.99 -23.52 -7.29
N VAL A 141 -25.90 -23.72 -8.02
CA VAL A 141 -24.69 -22.91 -7.91
C VAL A 141 -24.17 -22.68 -9.32
N PRO A 142 -24.34 -21.48 -9.90
CA PRO A 142 -23.68 -21.13 -11.15
C PRO A 142 -22.17 -21.11 -10.93
N MET A 143 -21.41 -21.72 -11.82
CA MET A 143 -19.95 -21.68 -11.81
C MET A 143 -19.48 -21.08 -13.12
N SER A 144 -18.54 -20.17 -13.04
CA SER A 144 -17.83 -19.64 -14.21
C SER A 144 -16.33 -19.81 -14.00
N LEU A 145 -15.62 -20.14 -15.06
CA LEU A 145 -14.16 -20.20 -15.08
C LEU A 145 -13.68 -19.27 -16.17
N ALA A 146 -12.82 -18.35 -15.80
CA ALA A 146 -12.19 -17.43 -16.73
C ALA A 146 -10.68 -17.53 -16.70
N HIS A 147 -10.05 -17.31 -17.85
CA HIS A 147 -8.63 -16.97 -17.93
C HIS A 147 -8.51 -15.44 -17.83
N VAL A 148 -7.65 -15.00 -16.92
CA VAL A 148 -7.40 -13.58 -16.71
C VAL A 148 -5.95 -13.28 -17.08
N TYR A 149 -5.75 -12.37 -18.03
CA TYR A 149 -4.44 -11.80 -18.32
C TYR A 149 -4.30 -10.49 -17.56
N ASN A 150 -3.16 -10.28 -16.93
CA ASN A 150 -2.81 -9.03 -16.26
C ASN A 150 -1.43 -8.56 -16.72
N SER A 151 -1.36 -7.39 -17.37
CA SER A 151 -0.13 -6.86 -17.94
C SER A 151 0.93 -6.53 -16.88
N ASN A 152 0.54 -6.25 -15.63
CA ASN A 152 1.48 -6.07 -14.51
C ASN A 152 2.20 -7.39 -14.15
N ASN A 153 1.56 -8.52 -14.42
CA ASN A 153 2.10 -9.87 -14.15
C ASN A 153 2.74 -10.52 -15.39
N ARG A 154 3.00 -9.78 -16.46
CA ARG A 154 3.50 -10.30 -17.75
C ARG A 154 4.78 -11.12 -17.70
N GLN A 155 5.52 -11.07 -16.60
CA GLN A 155 6.73 -11.87 -16.39
C GLN A 155 6.50 -13.13 -15.54
N VAL A 156 5.29 -13.29 -14.99
CA VAL A 156 4.90 -14.43 -14.15
C VAL A 156 4.20 -15.46 -15.01
N ASN A 157 4.60 -16.74 -14.89
CA ASN A 157 3.93 -17.85 -15.53
C ASN A 157 3.47 -18.86 -14.47
N LEU A 158 2.16 -18.93 -14.29
CA LEU A 158 1.51 -19.86 -13.35
C LEU A 158 1.10 -21.18 -14.00
N GLY A 159 1.62 -21.49 -15.21
CA GLY A 159 1.26 -22.68 -15.98
C GLY A 159 0.20 -22.42 -17.06
N TYR A 160 -0.34 -21.22 -17.12
CA TYR A 160 -1.39 -20.81 -18.07
C TYR A 160 -0.87 -19.86 -19.18
N GLY A 161 0.42 -19.59 -19.19
CA GLY A 161 1.07 -18.59 -20.02
C GLY A 161 1.55 -17.37 -19.22
N TYR A 162 2.43 -16.59 -19.81
CA TYR A 162 2.95 -15.38 -19.14
C TYR A 162 1.86 -14.32 -18.96
N GLY A 163 1.66 -13.87 -17.72
CA GLY A 163 0.65 -12.91 -17.34
C GLY A 163 -0.76 -13.48 -17.18
N PHE A 164 -0.96 -14.77 -17.46
CA PHE A 164 -2.25 -15.43 -17.34
C PHE A 164 -2.39 -16.19 -16.02
N ALA A 165 -3.59 -16.08 -15.43
CA ALA A 165 -4.07 -16.86 -14.30
C ALA A 165 -5.48 -17.38 -14.57
N LEU A 166 -5.97 -18.33 -13.78
CA LEU A 166 -7.38 -18.67 -13.72
C LEU A 166 -8.06 -17.79 -12.66
N SER A 167 -9.33 -17.45 -12.89
CA SER A 167 -10.11 -16.64 -11.94
C SER A 167 -10.19 -17.24 -10.53
N TYR A 168 -10.01 -18.56 -10.40
CA TYR A 168 -9.96 -19.27 -9.11
C TYR A 168 -8.52 -19.47 -8.59
N HIS A 169 -7.52 -18.98 -9.26
CA HIS A 169 -6.14 -19.06 -8.77
C HIS A 169 -5.89 -17.97 -7.74
N GLN A 170 -6.37 -18.23 -6.53
CA GLN A 170 -6.23 -17.32 -5.41
C GLN A 170 -5.26 -17.90 -4.39
N THR A 171 -4.50 -17.03 -3.73
CA THR A 171 -3.54 -17.45 -2.72
C THR A 171 -3.62 -16.57 -1.48
N LEU A 172 -3.54 -17.18 -0.30
CA LEU A 172 -3.43 -16.48 0.97
C LEU A 172 -2.21 -16.99 1.70
N LYS A 173 -1.26 -16.11 2.01
CA LYS A 173 -0.01 -16.47 2.68
C LYS A 173 0.37 -15.45 3.74
N LYS A 174 1.07 -15.92 4.78
CA LYS A 174 1.67 -15.04 5.78
C LYS A 174 2.97 -14.45 5.21
N VAL A 175 3.12 -13.13 5.33
CA VAL A 175 4.31 -12.39 4.91
C VAL A 175 4.78 -11.47 6.02
N LYS A 176 6.04 -11.09 6.00
CA LYS A 176 6.59 -10.12 6.95
C LYS A 176 7.06 -8.90 6.21
N ILE A 177 6.50 -7.74 6.54
CA ILE A 177 6.82 -6.45 5.94
C ILE A 177 7.37 -5.52 7.02
N ALA A 178 8.58 -5.02 6.85
CA ALA A 178 9.27 -4.17 7.84
C ALA A 178 9.23 -4.71 9.29
N GLY A 179 9.31 -6.04 9.44
CA GLY A 179 9.28 -6.70 10.76
C GLY A 179 7.88 -7.05 11.28
N THR A 180 6.82 -6.55 10.67
CA THR A 180 5.43 -6.81 11.05
C THR A 180 4.83 -7.93 10.21
N ASP A 181 4.07 -8.81 10.85
CA ASP A 181 3.37 -9.90 10.17
C ASP A 181 2.08 -9.40 9.51
N TYR A 182 1.85 -9.87 8.28
CA TYR A 182 0.64 -9.65 7.50
C TYR A 182 0.15 -10.95 6.89
N TYR A 183 -1.13 -11.01 6.53
CA TYR A 183 -1.60 -11.95 5.51
C TYR A 183 -1.70 -11.22 4.17
N GLN A 184 -1.16 -11.83 3.13
CA GLN A 184 -1.26 -11.37 1.75
C GLN A 184 -2.19 -12.30 0.99
N HIS A 185 -3.31 -11.77 0.51
CA HIS A 185 -4.22 -12.42 -0.42
C HIS A 185 -3.94 -11.90 -1.83
N THR A 186 -3.79 -12.81 -2.76
CA THR A 186 -3.76 -12.49 -4.20
C THR A 186 -4.97 -13.15 -4.82
N ASP A 187 -5.83 -12.38 -5.43
CA ASP A 187 -7.04 -12.88 -6.07
C ASP A 187 -6.82 -13.34 -7.51
N GLY A 188 -7.89 -13.74 -8.19
CA GLY A 188 -7.82 -14.38 -9.51
C GLY A 188 -7.43 -13.42 -10.64
N ASP A 189 -7.52 -12.10 -10.45
CA ASP A 189 -7.08 -11.11 -11.44
C ASP A 189 -5.68 -10.56 -11.14
N GLY A 190 -5.08 -11.04 -10.04
CA GLY A 190 -3.75 -10.66 -9.59
C GLY A 190 -3.73 -9.45 -8.68
N THR A 191 -4.89 -8.96 -8.21
CA THR A 191 -4.94 -7.94 -7.16
C THR A 191 -4.40 -8.50 -5.86
N VAL A 192 -3.63 -7.69 -5.14
CA VAL A 192 -3.00 -8.09 -3.89
C VAL A 192 -3.57 -7.28 -2.73
N HIS A 193 -4.14 -7.96 -1.77
CA HIS A 193 -4.71 -7.39 -0.55
C HIS A 193 -3.86 -7.76 0.65
N TYR A 194 -3.67 -6.82 1.59
CA TYR A 194 -2.91 -7.04 2.81
C TYR A 194 -3.80 -6.91 4.02
N PHE A 195 -3.64 -7.84 4.96
CA PHE A 195 -4.38 -7.87 6.23
C PHE A 195 -3.39 -7.73 7.39
N TYR A 196 -3.58 -6.73 8.22
CA TYR A 196 -2.81 -6.50 9.45
C TYR A 196 -3.60 -6.97 10.67
N TYR A 197 -2.89 -7.34 11.75
CA TYR A 197 -3.56 -7.76 12.99
C TYR A 197 -3.98 -6.56 13.83
N ASP A 198 -5.28 -6.40 14.04
CA ASP A 198 -5.84 -5.42 14.98
C ASP A 198 -6.06 -6.09 16.35
N SER A 199 -5.23 -5.73 17.33
CA SER A 199 -5.30 -6.30 18.69
C SER A 199 -6.58 -5.92 19.44
N LYS A 200 -7.21 -4.80 19.12
CA LYS A 200 -8.47 -4.35 19.75
C LYS A 200 -9.65 -5.19 19.29
N LYS A 201 -9.66 -5.54 18.01
CA LYS A 201 -10.71 -6.36 17.40
C LYS A 201 -10.37 -7.86 17.40
N SER A 202 -9.12 -8.20 17.72
CA SER A 202 -8.59 -9.57 17.65
C SER A 202 -8.81 -10.24 16.29
N LYS A 203 -8.64 -9.47 15.22
CA LYS A 203 -8.86 -9.89 13.84
C LYS A 203 -7.76 -9.36 12.93
N TRP A 204 -7.56 -10.03 11.81
CA TRP A 204 -6.75 -9.54 10.70
C TRP A 204 -7.65 -8.72 9.78
N LEU A 205 -7.44 -7.42 9.70
CA LEU A 205 -8.25 -6.47 8.93
C LEU A 205 -7.52 -6.08 7.66
N GLU A 206 -8.26 -5.91 6.58
CA GLU A 206 -7.71 -5.42 5.33
C GLU A 206 -7.29 -3.95 5.43
N GLU A 207 -6.11 -3.63 4.89
CA GLU A 207 -5.59 -2.25 4.88
C GLU A 207 -6.40 -1.31 3.98
N GLY A 208 -7.01 -1.82 2.92
CA GLY A 208 -7.79 -1.04 1.95
C GLY A 208 -9.11 -0.47 2.48
N GLY A 209 -9.50 -0.82 3.71
CA GLY A 209 -10.74 -0.32 4.32
C GLY A 209 -12.03 -0.94 3.74
N SER A 210 -11.93 -2.07 3.06
CA SER A 210 -13.08 -2.82 2.51
C SER A 210 -13.95 -3.47 3.58
N GLU A 211 -13.57 -3.38 4.87
CA GLU A 211 -14.17 -4.09 6.00
C GLU A 211 -14.01 -5.63 5.94
N SER A 212 -13.24 -6.15 4.98
CA SER A 212 -12.89 -7.56 4.90
C SER A 212 -11.91 -7.94 6.01
N TYR A 213 -11.98 -9.18 6.48
CA TYR A 213 -11.09 -9.67 7.52
C TYR A 213 -10.76 -11.16 7.36
N VAL A 214 -9.63 -11.57 7.90
CA VAL A 214 -9.20 -12.98 7.94
C VAL A 214 -9.37 -13.54 9.33
N THR A 215 -9.91 -14.74 9.41
CA THR A 215 -9.91 -15.57 10.62
C THR A 215 -9.09 -16.84 10.40
N ILE A 216 -8.50 -17.33 11.47
CA ILE A 216 -7.80 -18.59 11.49
C ILE A 216 -8.67 -19.57 12.27
N HIS A 217 -9.12 -20.63 11.63
CA HIS A 217 -9.75 -21.73 12.35
C HIS A 217 -8.67 -22.60 12.99
N ALA A 218 -8.69 -22.69 14.31
CA ALA A 218 -7.72 -23.39 15.14
C ALA A 218 -7.96 -24.92 15.17
N ASP A 219 -8.50 -25.49 14.12
CA ASP A 219 -8.50 -26.94 13.96
C ASP A 219 -7.15 -27.41 13.41
N ALA A 220 -6.92 -28.71 13.37
CA ALA A 220 -5.61 -29.31 13.04
C ALA A 220 -5.10 -28.99 11.61
N SER A 221 -5.81 -28.16 10.85
CA SER A 221 -5.48 -27.79 9.46
C SER A 221 -5.06 -26.33 9.29
N GLU A 222 -5.11 -25.50 10.35
CA GLU A 222 -4.84 -24.04 10.27
C GLU A 222 -5.56 -23.36 9.08
N GLN A 223 -6.83 -23.68 8.90
CA GLN A 223 -7.62 -23.16 7.78
C GLN A 223 -7.78 -21.65 7.92
N LEU A 224 -7.39 -20.92 6.86
CA LEU A 224 -7.54 -19.49 6.75
C LEU A 224 -8.85 -19.18 6.02
N VAL A 225 -9.66 -18.28 6.56
CA VAL A 225 -10.93 -17.87 5.98
C VAL A 225 -10.95 -16.35 5.84
N ILE A 226 -11.15 -15.88 4.63
CA ILE A 226 -11.42 -14.47 4.34
C ILE A 226 -12.93 -14.25 4.44
N HIS A 227 -13.31 -13.21 5.16
CA HIS A 227 -14.68 -12.75 5.25
C HIS A 227 -14.79 -11.38 4.58
N ASP A 228 -15.79 -11.20 3.74
CA ASP A 228 -16.14 -9.89 3.24
C ASP A 228 -17.01 -9.12 4.27
N LYS A 229 -17.39 -7.87 3.95
CA LYS A 229 -18.25 -7.03 4.79
C LYS A 229 -19.63 -7.63 5.05
N GLU A 230 -20.09 -8.54 4.19
CA GLU A 230 -21.38 -9.23 4.27
C GLU A 230 -21.27 -10.59 4.96
N ASN A 231 -20.07 -10.93 5.46
CA ASN A 231 -19.69 -12.22 6.05
C ASN A 231 -19.79 -13.43 5.10
N ASN A 232 -19.75 -13.21 3.78
CA ASN A 232 -19.46 -14.30 2.86
C ASN A 232 -18.03 -14.79 3.10
N GLN A 233 -17.79 -16.07 2.87
CA GLN A 233 -16.53 -16.73 3.21
C GLN A 233 -15.85 -17.27 1.96
N LEU A 234 -14.55 -17.01 1.86
CA LEU A 234 -13.61 -17.66 0.97
C LEU A 234 -12.67 -18.52 1.82
N MET A 235 -12.62 -19.81 1.59
CA MET A 235 -11.79 -20.79 2.32
C MET A 235 -10.69 -21.36 1.42
#